data_07c35a6609bf44ea319bca6c33d07d05
#
_entry.id   07c35a6609bf44ea319bca6c33d07d05
#
_cell.length_a   1.000
_cell.length_b   1.000
_cell.length_c   1.000
_cell.angle_alpha   90.00
_cell.angle_beta   90.00
_cell.angle_gamma   90.00
#
_symmetry.space_group_name_H-M   'P 1'
#
loop_
_entity.id
_entity.type
_entity.pdbx_description
1 polymer ?
#
loop_
_entity_poly.entity_id
_entity_poly.type
_entity_poly.pdbx_seq_one_letter_code
_entity_poly.pdbx_strand_id
1 'polypeptide(L)'
;MTLTGGAFRKIGFMPIDAKLPQGLSRSFFLPVAEALGFGESRRKCPVIEDLDWLMAGTTRALASVVSGRHFLQTIVEEVASAWERTTYFEALKSKRRLDLLREINEFVCRVTMRTVLPDRLAGIPGLENYDVYAGDGHWHEHATHDPRRGRKGGKGEDKNHRIHVATGHVFGLNLRTRAVVHLAHCDEKTKIKEHDMGVLKRLDRDVLRQGAAKGRKVIWIWDPAGISYTQWYKWKASAGIYFLSRPKTNMIINHVADRPWDKADPINVGVERDGLLTEGPQTPIRLVVFRDPATGKQYKFITNIMDLAPGVIAQLYRMRWDIEKIFDSFKNKLMETKAWAKTTVAKSMQANFMCLATNLATLFEHQIEQEHGVSNAPETKRRAQRREKEKTEVEENGKELPILHQTLVRATQTSVKFIRWLLCHLWKPTSWEAALKPLRRSYATL
;
A
#
# COMPACT_ATOMS: atom_id res chain seq x y z
N MET A 1 -22.39 36.18 7.30
CA MET A 1 -21.43 36.04 8.41
C MET A 1 -20.09 35.62 7.82
N THR A 2 -19.21 36.59 7.71
CA THR A 2 -17.87 36.56 7.11
C THR A 2 -16.92 35.90 8.09
N LEU A 3 -16.32 34.77 7.70
CA LEU A 3 -15.22 34.15 8.48
C LEU A 3 -13.92 34.86 8.12
N THR A 4 -13.44 35.63 9.06
CA THR A 4 -12.19 36.39 9.07
C THR A 4 -10.98 35.45 8.93
N GLY A 5 -10.07 35.86 8.01
CA GLY A 5 -8.80 35.21 7.76
C GLY A 5 -7.90 35.20 8.99
N GLY A 6 -7.51 34.02 9.43
CA GLY A 6 -6.44 33.83 10.39
C GLY A 6 -5.10 34.15 9.75
N ALA A 7 -4.40 35.12 10.31
CA ALA A 7 -3.10 35.60 9.90
C ALA A 7 -2.06 34.47 9.86
N PHE A 8 -1.58 34.12 8.68
CA PHE A 8 -0.33 33.38 8.53
C PHE A 8 0.81 34.27 9.08
N ARG A 9 1.35 33.88 10.24
CA ARG A 9 2.59 34.48 10.73
C ARG A 9 3.68 34.22 9.69
N LYS A 10 4.21 35.26 9.10
CA LYS A 10 5.50 35.25 8.38
C LYS A 10 6.59 34.87 9.38
N ILE A 11 6.88 33.58 9.50
CA ILE A 11 8.10 33.08 10.13
C ILE A 11 9.17 33.14 9.05
N GLY A 12 10.31 33.78 9.38
CA GLY A 12 11.42 33.96 8.46
C GLY A 12 11.82 32.68 7.78
N PHE A 13 11.60 32.60 6.48
CA PHE A 13 12.00 31.49 5.63
C PHE A 13 13.53 31.41 5.63
N MET A 14 14.10 30.42 6.34
CA MET A 14 15.37 29.88 5.88
C MET A 14 15.10 29.18 4.53
N PRO A 15 15.93 29.42 3.50
CA PRO A 15 15.72 28.78 2.21
C PRO A 15 15.70 27.26 2.42
N ILE A 16 14.70 26.59 1.83
CA ILE A 16 14.52 25.12 1.75
C ILE A 16 15.82 24.39 1.42
N ASP A 17 16.72 25.08 0.77
CA ASP A 17 18.00 24.64 0.23
C ASP A 17 19.02 24.17 1.26
N ALA A 18 18.92 24.57 2.51
CA ALA A 18 19.98 24.32 3.51
C ALA A 18 19.87 22.98 4.23
N LYS A 19 18.68 22.33 4.27
CA LYS A 19 18.47 21.11 5.08
C LYS A 19 18.31 19.81 4.28
N LEU A 20 17.91 19.87 3.01
CA LEU A 20 17.86 18.68 2.17
C LEU A 20 19.22 18.45 1.50
N PRO A 21 19.68 17.17 1.44
CA PRO A 21 20.87 16.82 0.68
C PRO A 21 20.75 17.25 -0.78
N GLN A 22 21.87 17.42 -1.47
CA GLN A 22 21.87 17.79 -2.89
C GLN A 22 21.64 16.56 -3.80
N GLY A 23 21.30 16.80 -5.07
CA GLY A 23 21.18 15.74 -6.07
C GLY A 23 19.88 14.95 -5.96
N LEU A 24 19.97 13.63 -6.21
CA LEU A 24 18.81 12.74 -6.25
C LEU A 24 18.07 12.67 -4.91
N SER A 25 18.79 12.68 -3.80
CA SER A 25 18.20 12.62 -2.47
C SER A 25 17.28 13.79 -2.18
N ARG A 26 17.62 14.98 -2.67
CA ARG A 26 16.75 16.15 -2.57
C ARG A 26 15.39 15.91 -3.22
N SER A 27 15.38 15.51 -4.48
CA SER A 27 14.12 15.24 -5.22
C SER A 27 13.34 14.08 -4.61
N PHE A 28 14.04 13.04 -4.18
CA PHE A 28 13.41 11.87 -3.56
C PHE A 28 12.73 12.18 -2.22
N PHE A 29 13.35 13.01 -1.36
CA PHE A 29 12.81 13.36 -0.04
C PHE A 29 12.02 14.66 0.00
N LEU A 30 11.90 15.37 -1.10
CA LEU A 30 11.12 16.62 -1.17
C LEU A 30 9.68 16.45 -0.63
N PRO A 31 8.92 15.38 -0.97
CA PRO A 31 7.58 15.19 -0.42
C PRO A 31 7.53 15.04 1.10
N VAL A 32 8.61 14.49 1.70
CA VAL A 32 8.72 14.35 3.15
C VAL A 32 9.00 15.69 3.82
N ALA A 33 9.88 16.48 3.22
CA ALA A 33 10.20 17.81 3.73
C ALA A 33 9.00 18.77 3.63
N GLU A 34 8.24 18.71 2.54
CA GLU A 34 6.98 19.45 2.37
C GLU A 34 5.95 19.07 3.45
N ALA A 35 5.78 17.77 3.70
CA ALA A 35 4.88 17.27 4.73
C ALA A 35 5.28 17.71 6.15
N LEU A 36 6.57 17.90 6.41
CA LEU A 36 7.10 18.44 7.67
C LEU A 36 7.03 19.96 7.78
N GLY A 37 6.61 20.70 6.74
CA GLY A 37 6.72 22.15 6.70
C GLY A 37 8.17 22.62 6.60
N PHE A 38 8.96 21.92 5.77
CA PHE A 38 10.36 22.21 5.44
C PHE A 38 11.38 22.04 6.58
N GLY A 39 11.19 21.03 7.38
CA GLY A 39 12.23 20.50 8.26
C GLY A 39 12.28 21.07 9.66
N GLU A 40 11.23 21.72 10.10
CA GLU A 40 11.11 22.07 11.51
C GLU A 40 10.86 20.81 12.36
N SER A 41 11.77 20.53 13.29
CA SER A 41 11.54 19.48 14.27
C SER A 41 10.42 19.91 15.21
N ARG A 42 9.46 19.01 15.44
CA ARG A 42 8.36 19.22 16.40
C ARG A 42 8.82 19.17 17.87
N ARG A 43 10.10 18.97 18.11
CA ARG A 43 10.69 18.93 19.44
C ARG A 43 11.83 19.95 19.54
N LYS A 44 11.88 20.71 20.64
CA LYS A 44 13.04 21.57 20.93
C LYS A 44 14.29 20.69 21.15
N CYS A 45 15.39 21.06 20.50
CA CYS A 45 16.72 20.44 20.63
C CYS A 45 16.69 18.90 20.59
N PRO A 46 16.18 18.27 19.52
CA PRO A 46 16.20 16.82 19.43
C PRO A 46 17.63 16.34 19.15
N VAL A 47 18.01 15.21 19.75
CA VAL A 47 19.29 14.54 19.45
C VAL A 47 19.29 13.99 18.01
N ILE A 48 18.11 13.59 17.51
CA ILE A 48 17.87 13.20 16.13
C ILE A 48 16.75 14.06 15.59
N GLU A 49 17.02 14.86 14.58
CA GLU A 49 16.02 15.67 13.89
C GLU A 49 14.94 14.81 13.25
N ASP A 50 13.73 15.33 13.12
CA ASP A 50 12.62 14.55 12.56
C ASP A 50 12.82 14.27 11.07
N LEU A 51 13.38 15.20 10.30
CA LEU A 51 13.71 14.98 8.89
C LEU A 51 14.78 13.90 8.73
N ASP A 52 15.88 13.98 9.48
CA ASP A 52 16.97 12.99 9.44
C ASP A 52 16.45 11.60 9.82
N TRP A 53 15.57 11.53 10.83
CA TRP A 53 14.91 10.30 11.22
C TRP A 53 14.10 9.67 10.08
N LEU A 54 13.31 10.49 9.37
CA LEU A 54 12.48 10.04 8.26
C LEU A 54 13.33 9.62 7.07
N MET A 55 14.37 10.38 6.73
CA MET A 55 15.31 10.04 5.66
C MET A 55 16.05 8.72 5.97
N ALA A 56 16.60 8.59 7.17
CA ALA A 56 17.34 7.41 7.58
C ALA A 56 16.46 6.16 7.64
N GLY A 57 15.25 6.26 8.22
CA GLY A 57 14.31 5.15 8.28
C GLY A 57 13.85 4.67 6.91
N THR A 58 13.59 5.61 6.00
CA THR A 58 13.23 5.32 4.60
C THR A 58 14.40 4.66 3.86
N THR A 59 15.61 5.20 4.01
CA THR A 59 16.83 4.61 3.43
C THR A 59 17.07 3.20 3.97
N ARG A 60 16.86 2.97 5.27
CA ARG A 60 16.94 1.63 5.85
C ARG A 60 15.92 0.65 5.23
N ALA A 61 14.70 1.10 4.98
CA ALA A 61 13.67 0.27 4.33
C ALA A 61 14.06 -0.08 2.89
N LEU A 62 14.65 0.86 2.14
CA LEU A 62 15.15 0.63 0.78
C LEU A 62 16.39 -0.28 0.75
N ALA A 63 17.30 -0.12 1.71
CA ALA A 63 18.65 -0.71 1.68
C ALA A 63 18.70 -2.21 1.96
N SER A 64 17.56 -2.84 2.26
CA SER A 64 17.53 -4.28 2.53
C SER A 64 18.46 -4.71 3.68
N VAL A 65 18.71 -3.83 4.65
CA VAL A 65 19.68 -4.04 5.73
C VAL A 65 19.06 -4.86 6.85
N VAL A 66 19.58 -6.05 7.05
CA VAL A 66 19.05 -7.02 8.02
C VAL A 66 19.21 -6.58 9.48
N SER A 67 20.30 -5.87 9.81
CA SER A 67 20.56 -5.48 11.20
C SER A 67 20.68 -3.97 11.38
N GLY A 68 20.10 -3.46 12.49
CA GLY A 68 20.22 -2.06 12.85
C GLY A 68 21.66 -1.62 13.17
N ARG A 69 22.53 -2.55 13.57
CA ARG A 69 23.97 -2.26 13.76
C ARG A 69 24.66 -2.01 12.44
N HIS A 70 24.45 -2.89 11.48
CA HIS A 70 25.00 -2.73 10.12
C HIS A 70 24.51 -1.44 9.48
N PHE A 71 23.23 -1.12 9.63
CA PHE A 71 22.65 0.15 9.17
C PHE A 71 23.39 1.37 9.76
N LEU A 72 23.64 1.38 11.07
CA LEU A 72 24.34 2.47 11.73
C LEU A 72 25.83 2.58 11.31
N GLN A 73 26.45 1.49 10.94
CA GLN A 73 27.86 1.47 10.52
C GLN A 73 28.06 1.86 9.04
N THR A 74 27.07 1.68 8.20
CA THR A 74 27.28 1.78 6.74
C THR A 74 26.44 2.85 6.05
N ILE A 75 25.27 3.18 6.59
CA ILE A 75 24.30 4.03 5.90
C ILE A 75 24.05 5.34 6.65
N VAL A 76 24.09 5.32 7.97
CA VAL A 76 23.75 6.50 8.76
C VAL A 76 24.75 7.64 8.57
N GLU A 77 26.02 7.34 8.31
CA GLU A 77 27.05 8.34 8.03
C GLU A 77 26.74 9.15 6.75
N GLU A 78 26.05 8.55 5.79
CA GLU A 78 25.64 9.22 4.55
C GLU A 78 24.38 10.09 4.74
N VAL A 79 23.55 9.78 5.72
CA VAL A 79 22.23 10.40 5.92
C VAL A 79 22.23 11.48 6.99
N ALA A 80 22.97 11.25 8.07
CA ALA A 80 22.98 12.09 9.27
C ALA A 80 24.30 11.99 10.02
N SER A 81 24.53 12.95 10.92
CA SER A 81 25.63 12.86 11.89
C SER A 81 25.55 11.53 12.67
N ALA A 82 26.70 11.01 13.06
CA ALA A 82 26.84 9.74 13.77
C ALA A 82 25.88 9.64 14.98
N TRP A 83 24.92 8.74 14.88
CA TRP A 83 23.97 8.49 15.97
C TRP A 83 24.49 7.39 16.88
N GLU A 84 24.40 7.61 18.18
CA GLU A 84 24.63 6.55 19.11
C GLU A 84 23.59 5.43 18.97
N ARG A 85 24.06 4.20 19.08
CA ARG A 85 23.24 3.00 18.97
C ARG A 85 22.03 2.99 19.90
N THR A 86 22.23 3.37 21.17
CA THR A 86 21.17 3.44 22.18
C THR A 86 20.09 4.42 21.77
N THR A 87 20.46 5.62 21.34
CA THR A 87 19.56 6.69 20.87
C THR A 87 18.72 6.23 19.70
N TYR A 88 19.35 5.55 18.73
CA TYR A 88 18.63 5.02 17.57
C TYR A 88 17.58 3.96 17.96
N PHE A 89 17.97 2.96 18.78
CA PHE A 89 17.04 1.90 19.16
C PHE A 89 15.91 2.38 20.08
N GLU A 90 16.16 3.38 20.94
CA GLU A 90 15.09 4.03 21.70
C GLU A 90 14.16 4.86 20.81
N ALA A 91 14.69 5.53 19.81
CA ALA A 91 13.88 6.26 18.83
C ALA A 91 12.92 5.33 18.06
N LEU A 92 13.29 4.08 17.78
CA LEU A 92 12.39 3.07 17.18
C LEU A 92 11.17 2.71 18.05
N LYS A 93 11.24 2.94 19.36
CA LYS A 93 10.16 2.65 20.31
C LYS A 93 9.27 3.87 20.56
N SER A 94 9.58 5.02 19.98
CA SER A 94 8.87 6.28 20.23
C SER A 94 7.52 6.31 19.54
N LYS A 95 6.44 6.36 20.34
CA LYS A 95 5.07 6.52 19.83
C LYS A 95 4.93 7.84 19.06
N ARG A 96 5.50 8.96 19.57
CA ARG A 96 5.50 10.26 18.90
C ARG A 96 6.06 10.16 17.47
N ARG A 97 7.18 9.46 17.29
CA ARG A 97 7.80 9.28 15.97
C ARG A 97 6.97 8.37 15.05
N LEU A 98 6.31 7.38 15.61
CA LEU A 98 5.37 6.55 14.84
C LEU A 98 4.17 7.38 14.37
N ASP A 99 3.61 8.21 15.24
CA ASP A 99 2.48 9.06 14.89
C ASP A 99 2.89 10.11 13.85
N LEU A 100 4.05 10.74 13.99
CA LEU A 100 4.63 11.61 12.97
C LEU A 100 4.77 10.91 11.61
N LEU A 101 5.36 9.70 11.60
CA LEU A 101 5.56 8.93 10.35
C LEU A 101 4.22 8.59 9.69
N ARG A 102 3.17 8.31 10.46
CA ARG A 102 1.81 8.09 9.94
C ARG A 102 1.25 9.36 9.30
N GLU A 103 1.40 10.51 9.94
CA GLU A 103 0.98 11.80 9.38
C GLU A 103 1.70 12.14 8.07
N ILE A 104 3.01 11.89 8.00
CA ILE A 104 3.81 12.06 6.77
C ILE A 104 3.30 11.12 5.66
N ASN A 105 3.09 9.82 5.98
CA ASN A 105 2.52 8.89 5.01
C ASN A 105 1.14 9.32 4.53
N GLU A 106 0.29 9.80 5.43
CA GLU A 106 -1.05 10.31 5.08
C GLU A 106 -0.96 11.51 4.13
N PHE A 107 -0.07 12.46 4.40
CA PHE A 107 0.16 13.60 3.53
C PHE A 107 0.65 13.15 2.15
N VAL A 108 1.67 12.31 2.09
CA VAL A 108 2.22 11.80 0.82
C VAL A 108 1.15 11.08 0.02
N CYS A 109 0.37 10.22 0.65
CA CYS A 109 -0.69 9.46 -0.04
C CYS A 109 -1.84 10.35 -0.51
N ARG A 110 -2.33 11.24 0.34
CA ARG A 110 -3.54 12.02 0.09
C ARG A 110 -3.28 13.26 -0.76
N VAL A 111 -2.12 13.88 -0.62
CA VAL A 111 -1.77 15.12 -1.33
C VAL A 111 -0.84 14.82 -2.49
N THR A 112 0.40 14.42 -2.21
CA THR A 112 1.45 14.35 -3.24
C THR A 112 1.15 13.31 -4.32
N MET A 113 0.88 12.04 -3.93
CA MET A 113 0.64 10.99 -4.92
C MET A 113 -0.62 11.24 -5.75
N ARG A 114 -1.63 11.86 -5.15
CA ARG A 114 -2.87 12.17 -5.85
C ARG A 114 -2.71 13.33 -6.85
N THR A 115 -1.81 14.26 -6.57
CA THR A 115 -1.54 15.39 -7.45
C THR A 115 -0.60 15.01 -8.58
N VAL A 116 0.40 14.17 -8.30
CA VAL A 116 1.49 13.85 -9.24
C VAL A 116 1.15 12.64 -10.12
N LEU A 117 0.53 11.60 -9.55
CA LEU A 117 0.30 10.35 -10.28
C LEU A 117 -1.02 10.37 -11.05
N PRO A 118 -1.08 9.73 -12.24
CA PRO A 118 -2.31 9.60 -13.00
C PRO A 118 -3.35 8.77 -12.22
N ASP A 119 -4.60 9.22 -12.25
CA ASP A 119 -5.73 8.46 -11.69
C ASP A 119 -6.03 7.24 -12.56
N ARG A 120 -5.70 6.06 -12.10
CA ARG A 120 -5.87 4.80 -12.83
C ARG A 120 -7.33 4.34 -12.94
N LEU A 121 -8.23 4.94 -12.20
CA LEU A 121 -9.67 4.67 -12.25
C LEU A 121 -10.45 5.84 -12.89
N ALA A 122 -9.75 6.78 -13.52
CA ALA A 122 -10.39 7.88 -14.24
C ALA A 122 -11.26 7.35 -15.39
N GLY A 123 -12.41 7.97 -15.60
CA GLY A 123 -13.31 7.62 -16.69
C GLY A 123 -14.10 6.31 -16.49
N ILE A 124 -14.00 5.64 -15.34
CA ILE A 124 -14.83 4.47 -15.05
C ILE A 124 -16.15 4.94 -14.44
N PRO A 125 -17.29 4.69 -15.10
CA PRO A 125 -18.58 5.20 -14.67
C PRO A 125 -18.93 4.80 -13.23
N GLY A 126 -19.35 5.79 -12.44
CA GLY A 126 -19.77 5.62 -11.05
C GLY A 126 -18.63 5.60 -10.03
N LEU A 127 -17.37 5.52 -10.46
CA LEU A 127 -16.22 5.53 -9.54
C LEU A 127 -15.72 6.92 -9.15
N GLU A 128 -16.26 8.00 -9.73
CA GLU A 128 -15.83 9.38 -9.50
C GLU A 128 -15.87 9.76 -8.01
N ASN A 129 -16.87 9.23 -7.29
CA ASN A 129 -17.11 9.53 -5.88
C ASN A 129 -16.47 8.53 -4.92
N TYR A 130 -15.65 7.58 -5.42
CA TYR A 130 -15.06 6.53 -4.62
C TYR A 130 -13.54 6.57 -4.65
N ASP A 131 -12.92 6.37 -3.51
CA ASP A 131 -11.57 5.85 -3.42
C ASP A 131 -11.63 4.34 -3.23
N VAL A 132 -10.82 3.59 -3.96
CA VAL A 132 -10.86 2.12 -3.99
C VAL A 132 -9.55 1.57 -3.47
N TYR A 133 -9.64 0.69 -2.49
CA TYR A 133 -8.49 0.04 -1.86
C TYR A 133 -8.58 -1.48 -1.97
N ALA A 134 -7.47 -2.11 -2.30
CA ALA A 134 -7.25 -3.51 -2.02
C ALA A 134 -6.64 -3.65 -0.62
N GLY A 135 -7.20 -4.53 0.21
CA GLY A 135 -6.70 -4.79 1.55
C GLY A 135 -6.30 -6.25 1.74
N ASP A 136 -5.21 -6.49 2.46
CA ASP A 136 -4.78 -7.85 2.78
C ASP A 136 -3.79 -7.88 3.96
N GLY A 137 -3.62 -9.06 4.57
CA GLY A 137 -2.66 -9.32 5.63
C GLY A 137 -1.31 -9.80 5.11
N HIS A 138 -0.24 -9.22 5.63
CA HIS A 138 1.14 -9.61 5.34
C HIS A 138 1.78 -10.22 6.60
N TRP A 139 2.31 -11.44 6.48
CA TRP A 139 2.75 -12.23 7.60
C TRP A 139 4.19 -12.71 7.46
N HIS A 140 4.97 -12.56 8.55
CA HIS A 140 6.35 -13.04 8.66
C HIS A 140 6.45 -14.08 9.79
N GLU A 141 6.74 -15.31 9.47
CA GLU A 141 6.80 -16.42 10.45
C GLU A 141 7.97 -16.31 11.42
N HIS A 142 9.09 -15.75 10.97
CA HIS A 142 10.36 -15.72 11.72
C HIS A 142 10.86 -14.29 11.99
N ALA A 143 9.95 -13.36 12.25
CA ALA A 143 10.29 -11.93 12.35
C ALA A 143 11.19 -11.59 13.54
N THR A 144 10.98 -12.25 14.70
CA THR A 144 11.75 -12.01 15.93
C THR A 144 12.06 -13.31 16.68
N HIS A 145 12.94 -13.21 17.67
CA HIS A 145 13.23 -14.30 18.60
C HIS A 145 12.72 -13.93 20.00
N ASP A 146 12.04 -14.85 20.68
CA ASP A 146 11.68 -14.71 22.08
C ASP A 146 12.50 -15.70 22.95
N PRO A 147 13.53 -15.23 23.64
CA PRO A 147 14.35 -16.10 24.49
C PRO A 147 13.60 -16.65 25.71
N ARG A 148 12.45 -16.09 26.06
CA ARG A 148 11.66 -16.53 27.23
C ARG A 148 10.75 -17.71 26.92
N ARG A 149 10.35 -17.91 25.69
CA ARG A 149 9.44 -18.98 25.27
C ARG A 149 10.13 -20.34 25.12
N GLY A 150 11.48 -20.37 24.98
CA GLY A 150 12.28 -21.58 24.92
C GLY A 150 12.40 -22.33 26.26
N ARG A 151 11.91 -21.76 27.36
CA ARG A 151 12.04 -22.37 28.72
C ARG A 151 10.94 -23.34 29.11
N LYS A 152 10.05 -23.74 28.25
CA LYS A 152 9.05 -24.81 28.50
C LYS A 152 9.52 -26.14 27.90
N GLY A 153 10.76 -26.50 28.11
CA GLY A 153 11.29 -27.80 27.74
C GLY A 153 11.37 -28.70 28.96
N GLY A 154 10.99 -29.94 28.79
CA GLY A 154 11.27 -30.99 29.74
C GLY A 154 12.77 -31.28 29.87
N LYS A 155 13.17 -32.15 30.80
CA LYS A 155 14.54 -32.60 30.99
C LYS A 155 15.13 -33.09 29.66
N GLY A 156 16.08 -32.34 29.06
CA GLY A 156 16.81 -32.75 27.86
C GLY A 156 16.74 -31.81 26.66
N GLU A 157 15.92 -30.76 26.66
CA GLU A 157 15.90 -29.79 25.56
C GLU A 157 17.01 -28.73 25.69
N ASP A 158 17.64 -28.43 24.57
CA ASP A 158 18.71 -27.46 24.44
C ASP A 158 18.26 -26.07 25.00
N LYS A 159 18.91 -25.64 26.07
CA LYS A 159 18.64 -24.37 26.79
C LYS A 159 18.80 -23.14 25.89
N ASN A 160 19.35 -23.26 24.71
CA ASN A 160 19.59 -22.21 23.72
C ASN A 160 18.57 -22.15 22.57
N HIS A 161 17.54 -22.99 22.57
CA HIS A 161 16.56 -22.99 21.49
C HIS A 161 15.75 -21.69 21.51
N ARG A 162 16.06 -20.81 20.57
CA ARG A 162 15.36 -19.54 20.37
C ARG A 162 14.10 -19.80 19.55
N ILE A 163 12.94 -19.62 20.15
CA ILE A 163 11.67 -19.70 19.41
C ILE A 163 11.54 -18.48 18.51
N HIS A 164 11.31 -18.72 17.24
CA HIS A 164 10.93 -17.69 16.29
C HIS A 164 9.50 -17.22 16.57
N VAL A 165 9.30 -15.90 16.56
CA VAL A 165 7.99 -15.29 16.77
C VAL A 165 7.57 -14.62 15.47
N ALA A 166 6.40 -15.00 15.00
CA ALA A 166 5.79 -14.38 13.82
C ALA A 166 5.36 -12.94 14.12
N THR A 167 5.29 -12.13 13.09
CA THR A 167 4.63 -10.83 13.11
C THR A 167 3.75 -10.65 11.89
N GLY A 168 2.63 -9.98 12.05
CA GLY A 168 1.71 -9.70 10.96
C GLY A 168 1.29 -8.25 10.93
N HIS A 169 0.97 -7.80 9.74
CA HIS A 169 0.46 -6.46 9.49
C HIS A 169 -0.66 -6.52 8.47
N VAL A 170 -1.58 -5.59 8.55
CA VAL A 170 -2.62 -5.40 7.54
C VAL A 170 -2.31 -4.10 6.80
N PHE A 171 -2.32 -4.19 5.46
CA PHE A 171 -2.05 -3.08 4.58
C PHE A 171 -3.22 -2.79 3.65
N GLY A 172 -3.25 -1.57 3.12
CA GLY A 172 -4.11 -1.15 2.03
C GLY A 172 -3.32 -0.61 0.86
N LEU A 173 -3.79 -0.88 -0.35
CA LEU A 173 -3.29 -0.32 -1.59
C LEU A 173 -4.39 0.49 -2.26
N ASN A 174 -4.22 1.80 -2.37
CA ASN A 174 -5.13 2.64 -3.16
C ASN A 174 -4.98 2.29 -4.65
N LEU A 175 -6.05 1.82 -5.28
CA LEU A 175 -6.02 1.39 -6.67
C LEU A 175 -6.00 2.55 -7.67
N ARG A 176 -6.31 3.79 -7.25
CA ARG A 176 -6.17 4.99 -8.10
C ARG A 176 -4.73 5.43 -8.24
N THR A 177 -4.06 5.61 -7.09
CA THR A 177 -2.74 6.25 -7.01
C THR A 177 -1.60 5.28 -6.76
N ARG A 178 -1.90 4.00 -6.44
CA ARG A 178 -0.94 2.99 -5.98
C ARG A 178 -0.34 3.29 -4.60
N ALA A 179 -0.89 4.25 -3.87
CA ALA A 179 -0.44 4.56 -2.51
C ALA A 179 -0.64 3.36 -1.57
N VAL A 180 0.40 3.00 -0.84
CA VAL A 180 0.39 1.91 0.14
C VAL A 180 0.25 2.50 1.53
N VAL A 181 -0.68 1.98 2.33
CA VAL A 181 -0.93 2.41 3.71
C VAL A 181 -0.87 1.23 4.66
N HIS A 182 -0.31 1.45 5.85
CA HIS A 182 -0.31 0.48 6.93
C HIS A 182 -1.53 0.70 7.82
N LEU A 183 -2.40 -0.30 7.94
CA LEU A 183 -3.64 -0.20 8.70
C LEU A 183 -3.45 -0.61 10.15
N ALA A 184 -2.83 -1.76 10.38
CA ALA A 184 -2.64 -2.29 11.72
C ALA A 184 -1.51 -3.31 11.83
N HIS A 185 -0.98 -3.43 13.04
CA HIS A 185 -0.21 -4.57 13.47
C HIS A 185 -1.15 -5.64 14.04
N CYS A 186 -0.96 -6.91 13.68
CA CYS A 186 -1.73 -8.03 14.22
C CYS A 186 -1.32 -8.33 15.66
N ASP A 187 -2.28 -8.70 16.52
CA ASP A 187 -1.98 -9.06 17.90
C ASP A 187 -1.28 -10.43 17.96
N GLU A 188 -0.09 -10.44 18.60
CA GLU A 188 0.77 -11.63 18.74
C GLU A 188 0.64 -12.30 20.11
N LYS A 189 -0.24 -11.84 20.98
CA LYS A 189 -0.37 -12.37 22.36
C LYS A 189 -0.80 -13.83 22.38
N THR A 190 -1.48 -14.28 21.34
CA THR A 190 -1.86 -15.66 21.15
C THR A 190 -0.91 -16.35 20.16
N LYS A 191 -0.64 -17.65 20.34
CA LYS A 191 0.14 -18.48 19.41
C LYS A 191 -0.52 -18.63 18.03
N ILE A 192 -1.76 -18.16 17.88
CA ILE A 192 -2.58 -18.25 16.69
C ILE A 192 -2.55 -16.88 16.01
N LYS A 193 -2.33 -16.87 14.70
CA LYS A 193 -2.45 -15.67 13.85
C LYS A 193 -3.82 -15.01 14.11
N GLU A 194 -3.82 -13.73 14.47
CA GLU A 194 -5.07 -12.98 14.58
C GLU A 194 -5.78 -12.99 13.21
N HIS A 195 -7.05 -13.36 13.20
CA HIS A 195 -7.84 -13.41 11.98
C HIS A 195 -8.07 -11.99 11.46
N ASP A 196 -7.98 -11.79 10.13
CA ASP A 196 -8.04 -10.47 9.49
C ASP A 196 -9.30 -9.67 9.89
N MET A 197 -10.46 -10.35 10.01
CA MET A 197 -11.68 -9.70 10.50
C MET A 197 -11.56 -9.26 11.98
N GLY A 198 -10.81 -9.96 12.81
CA GLY A 198 -10.50 -9.53 14.19
C GLY A 198 -9.74 -8.20 14.18
N VAL A 199 -8.70 -8.12 13.35
CA VAL A 199 -7.93 -6.89 13.15
C VAL A 199 -8.83 -5.77 12.62
N LEU A 200 -9.62 -6.04 11.58
CA LEU A 200 -10.49 -5.05 10.97
C LEU A 200 -11.52 -4.48 11.94
N LYS A 201 -12.15 -5.31 12.79
CA LYS A 201 -13.17 -4.88 13.76
C LYS A 201 -12.65 -3.89 14.80
N ARG A 202 -11.36 -3.92 15.12
CA ARG A 202 -10.75 -3.00 16.09
C ARG A 202 -10.17 -1.72 15.45
N LEU A 203 -10.18 -1.62 14.11
CA LEU A 203 -9.73 -0.42 13.43
C LEU A 203 -10.75 0.70 13.57
N ASP A 204 -10.23 1.90 13.81
CA ASP A 204 -11.01 3.12 13.68
C ASP A 204 -11.39 3.35 12.21
N ARG A 205 -12.57 3.93 12.00
CA ARG A 205 -13.05 4.35 10.67
C ARG A 205 -12.08 5.29 9.96
N ASP A 206 -11.37 6.14 10.71
CA ASP A 206 -10.41 7.09 10.15
C ASP A 206 -9.19 6.37 9.56
N VAL A 207 -8.76 5.26 10.17
CA VAL A 207 -7.71 4.39 9.60
C VAL A 207 -8.17 3.77 8.28
N LEU A 208 -9.42 3.32 8.19
CA LEU A 208 -9.98 2.79 6.94
C LEU A 208 -10.24 3.85 5.87
N ARG A 209 -10.13 5.13 6.21
CA ARG A 209 -10.19 6.26 5.29
C ARG A 209 -8.84 6.90 5.02
N GLN A 210 -7.76 6.36 5.58
CA GLN A 210 -6.40 6.87 5.42
C GLN A 210 -6.02 6.98 3.93
N GLY A 211 -5.51 8.12 3.52
CA GLY A 211 -5.15 8.41 2.12
C GLY A 211 -6.33 8.70 1.18
N ALA A 212 -7.58 8.59 1.65
CA ALA A 212 -8.74 8.91 0.84
C ALA A 212 -8.94 10.43 0.70
N ALA A 213 -9.44 10.87 -0.46
CA ALA A 213 -9.77 12.27 -0.65
C ALA A 213 -10.94 12.69 0.24
N LYS A 214 -10.91 13.95 0.69
CA LYS A 214 -11.98 14.52 1.48
C LYS A 214 -13.31 14.47 0.70
N GLY A 215 -14.36 13.98 1.34
CA GLY A 215 -15.71 13.88 0.77
C GLY A 215 -15.96 12.63 -0.09
N ARG A 216 -14.93 11.88 -0.51
CA ARG A 216 -15.14 10.63 -1.25
C ARG A 216 -15.57 9.49 -0.32
N LYS A 217 -16.41 8.60 -0.84
CA LYS A 217 -16.70 7.30 -0.26
C LYS A 217 -15.50 6.37 -0.46
N VAL A 218 -15.41 5.30 0.33
CA VAL A 218 -14.29 4.34 0.24
C VAL A 218 -14.82 2.94 -0.04
N ILE A 219 -14.23 2.25 -1.00
CA ILE A 219 -14.47 0.84 -1.27
C ILE A 219 -13.24 0.05 -0.83
N TRP A 220 -13.44 -0.93 0.03
CA TRP A 220 -12.42 -1.93 0.38
C TRP A 220 -12.69 -3.25 -0.31
N ILE A 221 -11.70 -3.76 -1.01
CA ILE A 221 -11.73 -5.07 -1.65
C ILE A 221 -10.88 -6.02 -0.82
N TRP A 222 -11.54 -7.01 -0.22
CA TRP A 222 -10.92 -8.01 0.65
C TRP A 222 -11.05 -9.42 0.09
N ASP A 223 -10.23 -10.32 0.59
CA ASP A 223 -10.46 -11.74 0.46
C ASP A 223 -11.66 -12.19 1.32
N PRO A 224 -12.11 -13.46 1.21
CA PRO A 224 -13.25 -13.96 2.00
C PRO A 224 -13.06 -13.88 3.52
N ALA A 225 -11.84 -13.70 4.04
CA ALA A 225 -11.60 -13.54 5.47
C ALA A 225 -12.17 -12.23 6.02
N GLY A 226 -12.30 -11.18 5.16
CA GLY A 226 -12.83 -9.86 5.51
C GLY A 226 -14.36 -9.75 5.56
N ILE A 227 -15.13 -10.85 5.55
CA ILE A 227 -16.60 -10.82 5.51
C ILE A 227 -17.21 -10.73 6.89
N SER A 228 -17.96 -9.63 7.14
CA SER A 228 -18.86 -9.44 8.29
C SER A 228 -19.95 -8.43 7.92
N TYR A 229 -21.15 -8.90 7.63
CA TYR A 229 -22.27 -8.04 7.19
C TYR A 229 -22.62 -6.96 8.21
N THR A 230 -22.69 -7.33 9.49
CA THR A 230 -22.93 -6.37 10.58
C THR A 230 -21.88 -5.27 10.63
N GLN A 231 -20.61 -5.60 10.46
CA GLN A 231 -19.54 -4.62 10.47
C GLN A 231 -19.56 -3.75 9.20
N TRP A 232 -19.83 -4.35 8.03
CA TRP A 232 -19.99 -3.63 6.77
C TRP A 232 -21.13 -2.61 6.84
N TYR A 233 -22.25 -2.97 7.49
CA TYR A 233 -23.33 -2.04 7.74
C TYR A 233 -22.89 -0.85 8.59
N LYS A 234 -22.24 -1.12 9.74
CA LYS A 234 -21.77 -0.07 10.65
C LYS A 234 -20.85 0.92 9.95
N TRP A 235 -19.89 0.45 9.19
CA TRP A 235 -18.94 1.31 8.48
C TRP A 235 -19.57 2.09 7.33
N LYS A 236 -20.53 1.48 6.60
CA LYS A 236 -21.28 2.18 5.55
C LYS A 236 -22.09 3.33 6.15
N ALA A 237 -22.85 3.05 7.20
CA ALA A 237 -23.72 4.03 7.83
C ALA A 237 -22.94 5.18 8.51
N SER A 238 -21.82 4.87 9.18
CA SER A 238 -21.07 5.85 9.97
C SER A 238 -20.03 6.63 9.19
N ALA A 239 -19.48 6.09 8.09
CA ALA A 239 -18.30 6.65 7.44
C ALA A 239 -18.27 6.53 5.91
N GLY A 240 -19.33 6.03 5.27
CA GLY A 240 -19.38 5.83 3.82
C GLY A 240 -18.30 4.84 3.32
N ILE A 241 -18.03 3.79 4.11
CA ILE A 241 -17.06 2.74 3.79
C ILE A 241 -17.84 1.51 3.30
N TYR A 242 -17.51 1.07 2.10
CA TYR A 242 -18.13 -0.04 1.40
C TYR A 242 -17.16 -1.19 1.24
N PHE A 243 -17.68 -2.40 1.06
CA PHE A 243 -16.88 -3.60 0.92
C PHE A 243 -17.26 -4.41 -0.31
N LEU A 244 -16.25 -5.07 -0.89
CA LEU A 244 -16.36 -6.01 -1.99
C LEU A 244 -15.50 -7.23 -1.65
N SER A 245 -16.09 -8.43 -1.72
CA SER A 245 -15.39 -9.69 -1.49
C SER A 245 -15.99 -10.83 -2.34
N ARG A 246 -15.31 -11.98 -2.32
CA ARG A 246 -15.89 -13.24 -2.78
C ARG A 246 -16.54 -13.95 -1.59
N PRO A 247 -17.65 -14.68 -1.77
CA PRO A 247 -18.22 -15.51 -0.71
C PRO A 247 -17.23 -16.58 -0.24
N LYS A 248 -17.33 -16.99 1.01
CA LYS A 248 -16.62 -18.17 1.52
C LYS A 248 -17.17 -19.42 0.86
N THR A 249 -16.37 -20.48 0.72
CA THR A 249 -16.75 -21.74 0.07
C THR A 249 -17.93 -22.44 0.76
N ASN A 250 -18.03 -22.29 2.07
CA ASN A 250 -19.08 -22.87 2.91
C ASN A 250 -20.25 -21.91 3.19
N MET A 251 -20.29 -20.76 2.50
CA MET A 251 -21.33 -19.77 2.72
C MET A 251 -22.60 -20.16 1.96
N ILE A 252 -23.72 -20.24 2.67
CA ILE A 252 -25.03 -20.40 2.06
C ILE A 252 -25.42 -19.08 1.42
N ILE A 253 -25.72 -19.12 0.13
CA ILE A 253 -26.12 -17.96 -0.66
C ILE A 253 -27.58 -18.15 -1.05
N ASN A 254 -28.48 -17.50 -0.33
CA ASN A 254 -29.89 -17.46 -0.66
C ASN A 254 -30.18 -16.21 -1.50
N HIS A 255 -30.57 -16.39 -2.74
CA HIS A 255 -30.95 -15.32 -3.63
C HIS A 255 -32.41 -14.93 -3.35
N VAL A 256 -32.67 -13.62 -3.16
CA VAL A 256 -34.01 -13.11 -2.83
C VAL A 256 -34.70 -12.46 -4.03
N ALA A 257 -33.97 -11.61 -4.73
CA ALA A 257 -34.53 -10.82 -5.82
C ALA A 257 -33.42 -10.50 -6.85
N ASP A 258 -33.80 -10.46 -8.11
CA ASP A 258 -32.96 -9.93 -9.17
C ASP A 258 -32.97 -8.40 -9.15
N ARG A 259 -31.85 -7.83 -9.51
CA ARG A 259 -31.70 -6.39 -9.72
C ARG A 259 -31.69 -6.09 -11.22
N PRO A 260 -32.34 -5.02 -11.65
CA PRO A 260 -32.30 -4.59 -13.04
C PRO A 260 -30.86 -4.09 -13.36
N TRP A 261 -30.33 -4.48 -14.51
CA TRP A 261 -29.09 -3.99 -15.07
C TRP A 261 -29.13 -4.06 -16.60
N ASP A 262 -28.41 -3.18 -17.26
CA ASP A 262 -28.34 -3.16 -18.72
C ASP A 262 -27.41 -4.28 -19.23
N LYS A 263 -28.00 -5.28 -19.87
CA LYS A 263 -27.27 -6.42 -20.46
C LYS A 263 -26.57 -6.05 -21.77
N ALA A 264 -27.01 -4.98 -22.43
CA ALA A 264 -26.41 -4.52 -23.69
C ALA A 264 -25.19 -3.59 -23.44
N ASP A 265 -25.03 -3.07 -22.23
CA ASP A 265 -23.87 -2.23 -21.89
C ASP A 265 -22.58 -3.07 -21.93
N PRO A 266 -21.59 -2.72 -22.78
CA PRO A 266 -20.30 -3.43 -22.89
C PRO A 266 -19.53 -3.53 -21.57
N ILE A 267 -19.82 -2.68 -20.60
CA ILE A 267 -19.25 -2.72 -19.27
C ILE A 267 -19.65 -3.99 -18.50
N ASN A 268 -20.79 -4.57 -18.86
CA ASN A 268 -21.40 -5.71 -18.19
C ASN A 268 -21.15 -7.05 -18.90
N VAL A 269 -20.32 -7.07 -19.94
CA VAL A 269 -19.94 -8.31 -20.62
C VAL A 269 -19.39 -9.33 -19.63
N GLY A 270 -19.93 -10.55 -19.63
CA GLY A 270 -19.59 -11.61 -18.70
C GLY A 270 -20.44 -11.63 -17.42
N VAL A 271 -21.28 -10.63 -17.15
CA VAL A 271 -22.23 -10.67 -16.03
C VAL A 271 -23.37 -11.63 -16.34
N GLU A 272 -23.57 -12.60 -15.47
CA GLU A 272 -24.67 -13.60 -15.60
C GLU A 272 -25.87 -13.25 -14.71
N ARG A 273 -25.60 -12.63 -13.54
CA ARG A 273 -26.65 -12.24 -12.59
C ARG A 273 -26.20 -11.04 -11.75
N ASP A 274 -27.15 -10.17 -11.46
CA ASP A 274 -27.10 -9.16 -10.42
C ASP A 274 -28.33 -9.32 -9.53
N GLY A 275 -28.14 -9.53 -8.23
CA GLY A 275 -29.24 -9.82 -7.33
C GLY A 275 -28.98 -9.42 -5.89
N LEU A 276 -29.96 -9.65 -5.04
CA LEU A 276 -29.90 -9.41 -3.61
C LEU A 276 -29.89 -10.73 -2.84
N LEU A 277 -29.18 -10.77 -1.72
CA LEU A 277 -29.16 -11.85 -0.75
C LEU A 277 -30.09 -11.51 0.42
N THR A 278 -30.77 -12.55 0.97
CA THR A 278 -31.69 -12.41 2.12
C THR A 278 -30.97 -12.13 3.43
N GLU A 279 -29.72 -12.53 3.53
CA GLU A 279 -28.98 -12.47 4.78
C GLU A 279 -28.19 -11.16 4.89
N GLY A 280 -28.70 -10.27 5.71
CA GLY A 280 -28.02 -9.06 6.18
C GLY A 280 -28.95 -8.33 7.11
N PRO A 281 -28.53 -8.06 8.35
CA PRO A 281 -29.47 -7.65 9.39
C PRO A 281 -30.12 -6.29 9.16
N GLN A 282 -29.61 -5.44 8.29
CA GLN A 282 -30.18 -4.08 8.10
C GLN A 282 -29.94 -3.46 6.73
N THR A 283 -29.05 -4.01 5.87
CA THR A 283 -28.88 -3.56 4.48
C THR A 283 -28.80 -4.74 3.55
N PRO A 284 -29.41 -4.62 2.36
CA PRO A 284 -29.31 -5.68 1.37
C PRO A 284 -27.84 -5.87 0.97
N ILE A 285 -27.41 -7.11 0.94
CA ILE A 285 -26.14 -7.52 0.36
C ILE A 285 -26.41 -7.90 -1.09
N ARG A 286 -25.62 -7.35 -1.98
CA ARG A 286 -25.69 -7.58 -3.43
C ARG A 286 -24.79 -8.77 -3.79
N LEU A 287 -25.30 -9.62 -4.67
CA LEU A 287 -24.59 -10.73 -5.30
C LEU A 287 -24.41 -10.42 -6.79
N VAL A 288 -23.19 -10.39 -7.27
CA VAL A 288 -22.88 -10.34 -8.70
C VAL A 288 -22.27 -11.67 -9.11
N VAL A 289 -22.85 -12.33 -10.12
CA VAL A 289 -22.30 -13.55 -10.74
C VAL A 289 -21.71 -13.16 -12.09
N PHE A 290 -20.46 -13.48 -12.29
CA PHE A 290 -19.67 -13.12 -13.45
C PHE A 290 -18.96 -14.35 -14.01
N ARG A 291 -19.06 -14.55 -15.31
CA ARG A 291 -18.25 -15.54 -16.05
C ARG A 291 -17.15 -14.81 -16.80
N ASP A 292 -15.94 -15.14 -16.47
CA ASP A 292 -14.76 -14.60 -17.18
C ASP A 292 -14.74 -15.13 -18.62
N PRO A 293 -14.88 -14.27 -19.62
CA PRO A 293 -14.89 -14.70 -21.03
C PRO A 293 -13.59 -15.37 -21.47
N ALA A 294 -12.45 -14.96 -20.91
CA ALA A 294 -11.14 -15.52 -21.26
C ALA A 294 -10.98 -16.96 -20.77
N THR A 295 -11.37 -17.21 -19.52
CA THR A 295 -11.14 -18.52 -18.87
C THR A 295 -12.39 -19.41 -18.81
N GLY A 296 -13.57 -18.85 -19.06
CA GLY A 296 -14.87 -19.52 -18.85
C GLY A 296 -15.24 -19.75 -17.38
N LYS A 297 -14.39 -19.34 -16.43
CA LYS A 297 -14.58 -19.57 -15.00
C LYS A 297 -15.63 -18.62 -14.42
N GLN A 298 -16.56 -19.19 -13.65
CA GLN A 298 -17.56 -18.40 -12.94
C GLN A 298 -17.01 -17.88 -11.61
N TYR A 299 -17.30 -16.61 -11.33
CA TYR A 299 -17.00 -15.94 -10.07
C TYR A 299 -18.26 -15.38 -9.45
N LYS A 300 -18.31 -15.40 -8.12
CA LYS A 300 -19.38 -14.76 -7.34
C LYS A 300 -18.75 -13.68 -6.48
N PHE A 301 -19.38 -12.50 -6.46
CA PHE A 301 -18.95 -11.35 -5.66
C PHE A 301 -20.11 -10.90 -4.77
N ILE A 302 -19.79 -10.59 -3.52
CA ILE A 302 -20.72 -10.02 -2.55
C ILE A 302 -20.25 -8.64 -2.13
N THR A 303 -21.22 -7.72 -2.03
CA THR A 303 -20.92 -6.32 -1.72
C THR A 303 -22.12 -5.61 -1.11
N ASN A 304 -21.87 -4.51 -0.41
CA ASN A 304 -22.90 -3.56 0.01
C ASN A 304 -22.97 -2.29 -0.86
N ILE A 305 -22.30 -2.32 -2.04
CA ILE A 305 -22.33 -1.26 -3.06
C ILE A 305 -23.54 -1.50 -3.96
N MET A 306 -24.43 -0.50 -4.06
CA MET A 306 -25.68 -0.63 -4.82
C MET A 306 -25.73 0.22 -6.09
N ASP A 307 -24.86 1.21 -6.22
CA ASP A 307 -24.89 2.25 -7.24
C ASP A 307 -23.90 2.04 -8.41
N LEU A 308 -23.06 1.01 -8.36
CA LEU A 308 -22.14 0.68 -9.46
C LEU A 308 -22.72 -0.39 -10.38
N ALA A 309 -22.39 -0.33 -11.67
CA ALA A 309 -22.71 -1.40 -12.63
C ALA A 309 -22.08 -2.74 -12.20
N PRO A 310 -22.75 -3.89 -12.43
CA PRO A 310 -22.25 -5.18 -11.98
C PRO A 310 -20.91 -5.57 -12.64
N GLY A 311 -20.67 -5.16 -13.88
CA GLY A 311 -19.38 -5.37 -14.54
C GLY A 311 -18.25 -4.61 -13.87
N VAL A 312 -18.51 -3.38 -13.37
CA VAL A 312 -17.52 -2.63 -12.57
C VAL A 312 -17.14 -3.40 -11.30
N ILE A 313 -18.13 -3.94 -10.57
CA ILE A 313 -17.88 -4.77 -9.36
C ILE A 313 -16.97 -5.95 -9.67
N ALA A 314 -17.24 -6.69 -10.75
CA ALA A 314 -16.44 -7.84 -11.15
C ALA A 314 -14.99 -7.46 -11.49
N GLN A 315 -14.80 -6.39 -12.26
CA GLN A 315 -13.47 -5.95 -12.67
C GLN A 315 -12.66 -5.31 -11.53
N LEU A 316 -13.31 -4.61 -10.61
CA LEU A 316 -12.64 -4.10 -9.41
C LEU A 316 -12.05 -5.24 -8.56
N TYR A 317 -12.78 -6.34 -8.39
CA TYR A 317 -12.25 -7.47 -7.61
C TYR A 317 -10.99 -8.08 -8.24
N ARG A 318 -10.87 -8.09 -9.55
CA ARG A 318 -9.66 -8.54 -10.25
C ARG A 318 -8.42 -7.74 -9.86
N MET A 319 -8.59 -6.45 -9.57
CA MET A 319 -7.48 -5.57 -9.16
C MET A 319 -6.99 -5.82 -7.73
N ARG A 320 -7.72 -6.59 -6.91
CA ARG A 320 -7.27 -6.94 -5.55
C ARG A 320 -5.86 -7.55 -5.54
N TRP A 321 -5.54 -8.34 -6.55
CA TRP A 321 -4.21 -8.96 -6.67
C TRP A 321 -3.03 -7.98 -6.75
N ASP A 322 -3.28 -6.69 -6.97
CA ASP A 322 -2.21 -5.71 -7.00
C ASP A 322 -1.55 -5.53 -5.62
N ILE A 323 -2.26 -5.80 -4.51
CA ILE A 323 -1.67 -5.74 -3.16
C ILE A 323 -0.64 -6.86 -2.94
N GLU A 324 -0.85 -8.04 -3.51
CA GLU A 324 0.11 -9.15 -3.39
C GLU A 324 1.45 -8.83 -4.06
N LYS A 325 1.43 -7.99 -5.11
CA LYS A 325 2.66 -7.46 -5.73
C LYS A 325 3.41 -6.50 -4.81
N ILE A 326 2.71 -5.80 -3.92
CA ILE A 326 3.33 -4.97 -2.88
C ILE A 326 4.04 -5.87 -1.87
N PHE A 327 3.42 -6.96 -1.44
CA PHE A 327 4.05 -7.93 -0.52
C PHE A 327 5.24 -8.63 -1.15
N ASP A 328 5.17 -8.98 -2.45
CA ASP A 328 6.32 -9.45 -3.21
C ASP A 328 7.46 -8.40 -3.21
N SER A 329 7.11 -7.12 -3.39
CA SER A 329 8.09 -6.03 -3.30
C SER A 329 8.72 -5.93 -1.91
N PHE A 330 7.95 -6.04 -0.84
CA PHE A 330 8.47 -6.02 0.52
C PHE A 330 9.43 -7.17 0.76
N LYS A 331 9.06 -8.40 0.42
CA LYS A 331 9.88 -9.60 0.64
C LYS A 331 11.13 -9.63 -0.25
N ASN A 332 10.97 -9.38 -1.53
CA ASN A 332 12.01 -9.70 -2.53
C ASN A 332 12.83 -8.48 -3.00
N LYS A 333 12.30 -7.26 -2.85
CA LYS A 333 12.98 -6.04 -3.30
C LYS A 333 13.50 -5.20 -2.14
N LEU A 334 12.70 -5.04 -1.09
CA LEU A 334 13.07 -4.35 0.13
C LEU A 334 13.61 -5.31 1.21
N MET A 335 13.61 -6.62 0.93
CA MET A 335 14.18 -7.69 1.75
C MET A 335 13.70 -7.65 3.22
N GLU A 336 12.42 -7.44 3.43
CA GLU A 336 11.80 -7.45 4.75
C GLU A 336 11.81 -8.87 5.35
N THR A 337 12.93 -9.25 5.98
CA THR A 337 13.10 -10.60 6.53
C THR A 337 12.97 -10.65 8.04
N LYS A 338 13.24 -9.54 8.75
CA LYS A 338 13.23 -9.46 10.22
C LYS A 338 12.61 -8.16 10.70
N ALA A 339 11.94 -8.23 11.86
CA ALA A 339 11.48 -7.04 12.54
C ALA A 339 12.68 -6.23 13.10
N TRP A 340 12.62 -4.92 12.97
CA TRP A 340 13.70 -4.01 13.44
C TRP A 340 13.87 -4.01 14.95
N ALA A 341 12.79 -4.28 15.70
CA ALA A 341 12.82 -4.50 17.14
C ALA A 341 11.58 -5.30 17.58
N LYS A 342 11.52 -5.69 18.88
CA LYS A 342 10.48 -6.58 19.42
C LYS A 342 9.16 -5.88 19.74
N THR A 343 9.18 -4.55 19.98
CA THR A 343 7.99 -3.83 20.41
C THR A 343 7.00 -3.63 19.27
N THR A 344 5.70 -3.64 19.56
CA THR A 344 4.63 -3.34 18.61
C THR A 344 4.84 -1.98 17.92
N VAL A 345 5.30 -0.97 18.68
CA VAL A 345 5.62 0.35 18.13
C VAL A 345 6.70 0.26 17.06
N ALA A 346 7.80 -0.45 17.34
CA ALA A 346 8.91 -0.58 16.39
C ALA A 346 8.55 -1.41 15.15
N LYS A 347 7.71 -2.43 15.30
CA LYS A 347 7.19 -3.22 14.19
C LYS A 347 6.25 -2.38 13.32
N SER A 348 5.36 -1.60 13.93
CA SER A 348 4.50 -0.65 13.22
C SER A 348 5.32 0.47 12.56
N MET A 349 6.41 0.92 13.19
CA MET A 349 7.35 1.88 12.62
C MET A 349 7.98 1.34 11.33
N GLN A 350 8.49 0.11 11.37
CA GLN A 350 9.04 -0.56 10.18
C GLN A 350 8.00 -0.65 9.06
N ALA A 351 6.80 -1.13 9.34
CA ALA A 351 5.73 -1.25 8.35
C ALA A 351 5.39 0.11 7.70
N ASN A 352 5.33 1.18 8.49
CA ASN A 352 5.11 2.53 7.96
C ASN A 352 6.29 3.06 7.13
N PHE A 353 7.54 2.75 7.49
CA PHE A 353 8.70 3.07 6.64
C PHE A 353 8.72 2.27 5.34
N MET A 354 8.26 1.01 5.35
CA MET A 354 8.08 0.23 4.12
C MET A 354 7.03 0.88 3.20
N CYS A 355 5.92 1.37 3.76
CA CYS A 355 4.93 2.15 3.01
C CYS A 355 5.54 3.42 2.43
N LEU A 356 6.21 4.23 3.26
CA LEU A 356 6.81 5.50 2.82
C LEU A 356 7.85 5.28 1.72
N ALA A 357 8.75 4.32 1.89
CA ALA A 357 9.77 3.97 0.90
C ALA A 357 9.15 3.54 -0.44
N THR A 358 8.09 2.74 -0.40
CA THR A 358 7.38 2.29 -1.61
C THR A 358 6.65 3.45 -2.30
N ASN A 359 6.01 4.31 -1.53
CA ASN A 359 5.28 5.48 -2.06
C ASN A 359 6.24 6.48 -2.69
N LEU A 360 7.34 6.82 -2.01
CA LEU A 360 8.38 7.71 -2.54
C LEU A 360 9.07 7.11 -3.77
N ALA A 361 9.37 5.81 -3.77
CA ALA A 361 9.96 5.15 -4.94
C ALA A 361 9.00 5.19 -6.14
N THR A 362 7.70 5.05 -5.92
CA THR A 362 6.67 5.15 -6.97
C THR A 362 6.59 6.57 -7.55
N LEU A 363 6.59 7.58 -6.69
CA LEU A 363 6.62 8.99 -7.10
C LEU A 363 7.88 9.32 -7.89
N PHE A 364 9.02 8.88 -7.40
CA PHE A 364 10.31 9.19 -8.00
C PHE A 364 10.54 8.48 -9.34
N GLU A 365 10.07 7.21 -9.47
CA GLU A 365 10.07 6.49 -10.75
C GLU A 365 9.22 7.24 -11.79
N HIS A 366 8.04 7.74 -11.39
CA HIS A 366 7.19 8.55 -12.25
C HIS A 366 7.83 9.89 -12.63
N GLN A 367 8.43 10.60 -11.67
CA GLN A 367 9.15 11.85 -11.92
C GLN A 367 10.28 11.65 -12.95
N ILE A 368 11.09 10.61 -12.79
CA ILE A 368 12.18 10.28 -13.71
C ILE A 368 11.64 9.99 -15.12
N GLU A 369 10.52 9.31 -15.22
CA GLU A 369 9.86 9.06 -16.50
C GLU A 369 9.39 10.36 -17.16
N GLN A 370 8.75 11.26 -16.41
CA GLN A 370 8.22 12.52 -16.93
C GLN A 370 9.32 13.53 -17.29
N GLU A 371 10.30 13.71 -16.42
CA GLU A 371 11.33 14.75 -16.59
C GLU A 371 12.50 14.32 -17.48
N HIS A 372 12.81 13.02 -17.49
CA HIS A 372 14.03 12.51 -18.16
C HIS A 372 13.75 11.45 -19.24
N GLY A 373 12.49 11.07 -19.45
CA GLY A 373 12.09 10.04 -20.43
C GLY A 373 12.67 8.65 -20.15
N VAL A 374 13.04 8.34 -18.90
CA VAL A 374 13.63 7.05 -18.54
C VAL A 374 12.56 6.16 -17.92
N SER A 375 12.08 5.19 -18.69
CA SER A 375 11.06 4.24 -18.26
C SER A 375 11.45 2.80 -18.59
N ASN A 376 10.80 1.84 -17.94
CA ASN A 376 10.96 0.42 -18.21
C ASN A 376 10.13 0.02 -19.47
N ALA A 377 10.38 0.70 -20.59
CA ALA A 377 9.63 0.54 -21.84
C ALA A 377 9.60 -0.91 -22.36
N PRO A 378 10.69 -1.72 -22.31
CA PRO A 378 10.64 -3.12 -22.73
C PRO A 378 9.62 -3.95 -21.95
N GLU A 379 9.54 -3.80 -20.65
CA GLU A 379 8.54 -4.51 -19.84
C GLU A 379 7.11 -4.04 -20.14
N THR A 380 6.94 -2.75 -20.35
CA THR A 380 5.65 -2.17 -20.75
C THR A 380 5.20 -2.74 -22.10
N LYS A 381 6.10 -2.83 -23.07
CA LYS A 381 5.84 -3.43 -24.40
C LYS A 381 5.47 -4.90 -24.29
N ARG A 382 6.22 -5.70 -23.53
CA ARG A 382 5.91 -7.13 -23.29
C ARG A 382 4.53 -7.33 -22.70
N ARG A 383 4.13 -6.48 -21.74
CA ARG A 383 2.81 -6.55 -21.13
C ARG A 383 1.70 -6.17 -22.10
N ALA A 384 1.94 -5.17 -22.94
CA ALA A 384 1.00 -4.82 -24.02
C ALA A 384 0.82 -5.98 -25.01
N GLN A 385 1.91 -6.61 -25.44
CA GLN A 385 1.87 -7.79 -26.33
C GLN A 385 1.12 -8.98 -25.71
N ARG A 386 1.34 -9.27 -24.41
CA ARG A 386 0.59 -10.35 -23.73
C ARG A 386 -0.91 -10.07 -23.68
N ARG A 387 -1.30 -8.82 -23.45
CA ARG A 387 -2.72 -8.43 -23.43
C ARG A 387 -3.35 -8.52 -24.83
N GLU A 388 -2.62 -8.08 -25.83
CA GLU A 388 -3.10 -8.19 -27.22
C GLU A 388 -3.29 -9.64 -27.62
N LYS A 389 -2.34 -10.50 -27.28
CA LYS A 389 -2.47 -11.95 -27.49
C LYS A 389 -3.68 -12.53 -26.75
N GLU A 390 -3.88 -12.21 -25.47
CA GLU A 390 -5.06 -12.64 -24.69
C GLU A 390 -6.36 -12.19 -25.36
N LYS A 391 -6.40 -10.95 -25.85
CA LYS A 391 -7.56 -10.40 -26.58
C LYS A 391 -7.83 -11.20 -27.86
N THR A 392 -6.83 -11.39 -28.71
CA THR A 392 -6.93 -12.14 -29.96
C THR A 392 -7.43 -13.58 -29.70
N GLU A 393 -6.86 -14.28 -28.70
CA GLU A 393 -7.27 -15.65 -28.35
C GLU A 393 -8.74 -15.72 -27.91
N VAL A 394 -9.26 -14.69 -27.22
CA VAL A 394 -10.66 -14.62 -26.80
C VAL A 394 -11.58 -14.34 -28.00
N GLU A 395 -11.18 -13.41 -28.87
CA GLU A 395 -11.93 -13.04 -30.09
C GLU A 395 -11.99 -14.19 -31.09
N GLU A 396 -10.89 -14.94 -31.31
CA GLU A 396 -10.85 -16.13 -32.15
C GLU A 396 -11.80 -17.24 -31.67
N ASN A 397 -12.07 -17.29 -30.37
CA ASN A 397 -13.05 -18.19 -29.77
C ASN A 397 -14.51 -17.64 -29.81
N GLY A 398 -14.75 -16.59 -30.57
CA GLY A 398 -16.08 -15.95 -30.72
C GLY A 398 -16.60 -15.29 -29.44
N LYS A 399 -15.70 -14.88 -28.55
CA LYS A 399 -16.01 -14.22 -27.28
C LYS A 399 -15.50 -12.80 -27.25
N GLU A 400 -16.07 -11.99 -26.38
CA GLU A 400 -15.68 -10.60 -26.19
C GLU A 400 -15.13 -10.39 -24.77
N LEU A 401 -14.02 -9.65 -24.65
CA LEU A 401 -13.52 -9.23 -23.34
C LEU A 401 -14.30 -8.01 -22.84
N PRO A 402 -14.62 -7.95 -21.52
CA PRO A 402 -15.20 -6.76 -20.93
C PRO A 402 -14.33 -5.53 -21.22
N ILE A 403 -14.96 -4.41 -21.59
CA ILE A 403 -14.23 -3.17 -21.90
C ILE A 403 -13.32 -2.73 -20.75
N LEU A 404 -13.76 -2.93 -19.50
CA LEU A 404 -12.95 -2.64 -18.32
C LEU A 404 -11.78 -3.58 -18.12
N HIS A 405 -11.77 -4.77 -18.75
CA HIS A 405 -10.61 -5.67 -18.72
C HIS A 405 -9.41 -5.04 -19.47
N GLN A 406 -9.70 -4.28 -20.50
CA GLN A 406 -8.70 -3.57 -21.30
C GLN A 406 -8.24 -2.28 -20.63
N THR A 407 -9.14 -1.54 -19.97
CA THR A 407 -8.87 -0.26 -19.33
C THR A 407 -8.26 -0.41 -17.93
N LEU A 408 -8.78 -1.33 -17.11
CA LEU A 408 -8.27 -1.61 -15.76
C LEU A 408 -7.04 -2.51 -15.80
N VAL A 409 -5.93 -1.93 -16.22
CA VAL A 409 -4.65 -2.64 -16.27
C VAL A 409 -4.05 -2.76 -14.88
N ARG A 410 -3.64 -3.98 -14.51
CA ARG A 410 -2.91 -4.19 -13.25
C ARG A 410 -1.65 -3.35 -13.19
N ALA A 411 -1.36 -2.80 -12.02
CA ALA A 411 -0.18 -1.96 -11.81
C ALA A 411 1.12 -2.68 -12.17
N THR A 412 2.02 -1.94 -12.79
CA THR A 412 3.42 -2.38 -12.95
C THR A 412 4.10 -2.25 -11.58
N GLN A 413 4.85 -3.25 -11.17
CA GLN A 413 5.67 -3.15 -9.97
C GLN A 413 6.90 -2.30 -10.26
N THR A 414 7.32 -1.48 -9.32
CA THR A 414 8.66 -0.89 -9.31
C THR A 414 9.70 -2.00 -9.44
N SER A 415 10.61 -1.89 -10.39
CA SER A 415 11.55 -2.97 -10.69
C SER A 415 12.64 -3.10 -9.62
N VAL A 416 13.17 -4.31 -9.42
CA VAL A 416 14.37 -4.52 -8.59
C VAL A 416 15.55 -3.69 -9.10
N LYS A 417 15.66 -3.54 -10.43
CA LYS A 417 16.70 -2.73 -11.07
C LYS A 417 16.63 -1.28 -10.63
N PHE A 418 15.41 -0.72 -10.55
CA PHE A 418 15.18 0.64 -10.08
C PHE A 418 15.56 0.82 -8.60
N ILE A 419 15.10 -0.08 -7.73
CA ILE A 419 15.44 -0.01 -6.30
C ILE A 419 16.94 -0.11 -6.07
N ARG A 420 17.63 -1.02 -6.75
CA ARG A 420 19.09 -1.15 -6.65
C ARG A 420 19.82 0.09 -7.17
N TRP A 421 19.38 0.60 -8.31
CA TRP A 421 19.90 1.84 -8.86
C TRP A 421 19.69 3.01 -7.90
N LEU A 422 18.50 3.16 -7.35
CA LEU A 422 18.16 4.20 -6.37
C LEU A 422 19.11 4.15 -5.18
N LEU A 423 19.30 2.98 -4.57
CA LEU A 423 20.23 2.81 -3.44
C LEU A 423 21.68 3.17 -3.78
N CYS A 424 22.12 2.81 -4.99
CA CYS A 424 23.49 3.11 -5.41
C CYS A 424 23.75 4.58 -5.67
N HIS A 425 22.72 5.36 -5.99
CA HIS A 425 22.87 6.75 -6.44
C HIS A 425 22.22 7.79 -5.54
N LEU A 426 21.32 7.37 -4.63
CA LEU A 426 20.52 8.27 -3.81
C LEU A 426 21.34 9.30 -3.03
N TRP A 427 22.46 8.87 -2.45
CA TRP A 427 23.32 9.69 -1.60
C TRP A 427 24.60 10.17 -2.27
N LYS A 428 24.84 9.77 -3.52
CA LYS A 428 26.06 10.18 -4.24
C LYS A 428 25.90 11.59 -4.81
N PRO A 429 26.92 12.44 -4.69
CA PRO A 429 26.94 13.76 -5.30
C PRO A 429 27.20 13.64 -6.82
N THR A 430 26.28 13.04 -7.56
CA THR A 430 26.39 12.84 -9.01
C THR A 430 25.35 13.70 -9.74
N SER A 431 25.70 14.14 -10.94
CA SER A 431 24.71 14.81 -11.80
C SER A 431 23.59 13.84 -12.22
N TRP A 432 22.43 14.36 -12.53
CA TRP A 432 21.30 13.56 -13.03
C TRP A 432 21.68 12.72 -14.24
N GLU A 433 22.39 13.30 -15.19
CA GLU A 433 22.82 12.59 -16.39
C GLU A 433 23.70 11.39 -16.08
N ALA A 434 24.72 11.57 -15.24
CA ALA A 434 25.61 10.50 -14.82
C ALA A 434 24.86 9.40 -14.04
N ALA A 435 23.94 9.78 -13.18
CA ALA A 435 23.14 8.83 -12.39
C ALA A 435 22.16 8.03 -13.26
N LEU A 436 21.51 8.65 -14.25
CA LEU A 436 20.50 7.99 -15.09
C LEU A 436 21.10 7.06 -16.16
N LYS A 437 22.35 7.27 -16.55
CA LYS A 437 23.02 6.42 -17.57
C LYS A 437 23.01 4.92 -17.21
N PRO A 438 23.35 4.47 -15.97
CA PRO A 438 23.23 3.07 -15.57
C PRO A 438 21.78 2.57 -15.57
N LEU A 439 20.81 3.41 -15.20
CA LEU A 439 19.40 3.02 -15.19
C LEU A 439 18.89 2.75 -16.62
N ARG A 440 19.18 3.64 -17.56
CA ARG A 440 18.85 3.45 -18.99
C ARG A 440 19.43 2.14 -19.53
N ARG A 441 20.70 1.86 -19.25
CA ARG A 441 21.35 0.59 -19.63
C ARG A 441 20.63 -0.60 -19.00
N SER A 442 20.34 -0.52 -17.70
CA SER A 442 19.66 -1.60 -16.99
C SER A 442 18.27 -1.90 -17.53
N TYR A 443 17.52 -0.90 -17.97
CA TYR A 443 16.21 -1.09 -18.59
C TYR A 443 16.31 -1.63 -20.02
N ALA A 444 17.36 -1.32 -20.76
CA ALA A 444 17.58 -1.80 -22.13
C ALA A 444 18.01 -3.28 -22.18
N THR A 445 18.65 -3.81 -21.14
CA THR A 445 19.16 -5.20 -21.07
C THR A 445 18.10 -6.17 -20.53
N LEU A 446 17.07 -6.43 -21.29
CA LEU A 446 16.08 -7.47 -20.99
C LEU A 446 16.11 -8.59 -22.02
#